data_111a9be6d4d82608f5792a798fc1e1ff
#
_entry.id   111a9be6d4d82608f5792a798fc1e1ff
#
_cell.length_a   1.000
_cell.length_b   1.000
_cell.length_c   1.000
_cell.angle_alpha   90.00
_cell.angle_beta   90.00
_cell.angle_gamma   90.00
#
_symmetry.space_group_name_H-M   'P 1'
#
loop_
_entity.id
_entity.type
_entity.pdbx_description
1 polymer ?
#
loop_
_entity_poly.entity_id
_entity_poly.type
_entity_poly.pdbx_seq_one_letter_code
_entity_poly.pdbx_strand_id
1 'polypeptide(L)'
;LDRCVGCHTCSNACKMSNNVPMGMLWNRILTEGVDVMDGAQGTYPNLSRTYLPIQCQHCENPACMKVCPTGATYKDDKGRVEINYDKCIGCRMCMAACPYNARVFNWDEPRREPDFNYGDARVPVRKKGVAEKCTLCKERTDAGELPMCVRVCPARARTFGDLDDPESEISRIVREK
;
A
#
# COMPACT_ATOMS: atom_id res chain seq x y z
N LEU A 1 5.77 -14.62 2.13
CA LEU A 1 6.78 -13.67 1.61
C LEU A 1 8.13 -14.30 1.28
N ASP A 2 8.28 -15.60 1.41
CA ASP A 2 9.53 -16.38 1.23
C ASP A 2 10.18 -16.16 -0.15
N ARG A 3 9.38 -15.74 -1.13
CA ARG A 3 9.84 -15.42 -2.50
C ARG A 3 10.24 -13.97 -2.69
N CYS A 4 10.09 -13.09 -1.70
CA CYS A 4 10.40 -11.67 -1.87
C CYS A 4 11.91 -11.46 -1.92
N VAL A 5 12.38 -10.85 -3.01
CA VAL A 5 13.81 -10.56 -3.24
C VAL A 5 14.15 -9.07 -3.02
N GLY A 6 13.23 -8.29 -2.45
CA GLY A 6 13.46 -6.88 -2.15
C GLY A 6 13.65 -5.94 -3.35
N CYS A 7 13.25 -6.33 -4.55
CA CYS A 7 13.57 -5.61 -5.80
C CYS A 7 12.87 -4.24 -5.96
N HIS A 8 12.00 -3.82 -5.05
CA HIS A 8 11.23 -2.57 -5.07
C HIS A 8 10.31 -2.35 -6.28
N THR A 9 10.20 -3.29 -7.22
CA THR A 9 9.33 -3.16 -8.41
C THR A 9 7.89 -2.85 -8.03
N CYS A 10 7.35 -3.50 -6.99
CA CYS A 10 6.00 -3.26 -6.50
C CYS A 10 5.82 -1.85 -5.89
N SER A 11 6.84 -1.29 -5.25
CA SER A 11 6.82 0.07 -4.70
C SER A 11 6.80 1.11 -5.82
N ASN A 12 7.68 0.95 -6.80
CA ASN A 12 7.78 1.87 -7.94
C ASN A 12 6.54 1.81 -8.82
N ALA A 13 6.05 0.62 -9.13
CA ALA A 13 4.83 0.45 -9.94
C ALA A 13 3.58 1.00 -9.23
N CYS A 14 3.48 0.83 -7.89
CA CYS A 14 2.44 1.45 -7.08
C CYS A 14 2.50 2.97 -7.19
N LYS A 15 3.70 3.54 -7.04
CA LYS A 15 3.93 4.98 -7.12
C LYS A 15 3.51 5.54 -8.48
N MET A 16 3.93 4.91 -9.55
CA MET A 16 3.59 5.34 -10.91
C MET A 16 2.09 5.19 -11.19
N SER A 17 1.53 4.01 -10.95
CA SER A 17 0.11 3.72 -11.27
C SER A 17 -0.87 4.60 -10.50
N ASN A 18 -0.54 4.95 -9.26
CA ASN A 18 -1.44 5.69 -8.38
C ASN A 18 -1.09 7.19 -8.26
N ASN A 19 -0.27 7.73 -9.13
CA ASN A 19 0.15 9.14 -9.09
C ASN A 19 0.69 9.58 -7.71
N VAL A 20 1.38 8.69 -7.00
CA VAL A 20 1.88 9.00 -5.64
C VAL A 20 2.99 10.05 -5.74
N PRO A 21 2.91 11.16 -4.98
CA PRO A 21 3.86 12.25 -5.08
C PRO A 21 5.31 11.87 -4.80
N MET A 22 6.25 12.68 -5.27
CA MET A 22 7.68 12.49 -4.99
C MET A 22 7.94 12.49 -3.49
N GLY A 23 8.92 11.70 -3.05
CA GLY A 23 9.26 11.55 -1.63
C GLY A 23 8.35 10.61 -0.83
N MET A 24 7.23 10.13 -1.40
CA MET A 24 6.28 9.26 -0.71
C MET A 24 6.14 7.90 -1.37
N LEU A 25 5.85 6.88 -0.55
CA LEU A 25 5.55 5.52 -0.97
C LEU A 25 4.36 4.99 -0.19
N TRP A 26 3.35 4.45 -0.89
CA TRP A 26 2.23 3.74 -0.26
C TRP A 26 2.56 2.27 0.04
N ASN A 27 3.56 1.73 -0.64
CA ASN A 27 4.07 0.39 -0.48
C ASN A 27 5.59 0.48 -0.30
N ARG A 28 6.08 0.03 0.84
CA ARG A 28 7.50 0.06 1.21
C ARG A 28 8.01 -1.36 1.37
N ILE A 29 9.28 -1.57 1.09
CA ILE A 29 9.98 -2.82 1.40
C ILE A 29 10.91 -2.53 2.58
N LEU A 30 10.70 -3.24 3.66
CA LEU A 30 11.54 -3.20 4.85
C LEU A 30 12.40 -4.46 4.91
N THR A 31 13.49 -4.39 5.66
CA THR A 31 14.34 -5.54 5.98
C THR A 31 14.07 -5.94 7.42
N GLU A 32 13.78 -7.20 7.66
CA GLU A 32 13.42 -7.69 8.99
C GLU A 32 14.68 -7.93 9.83
N GLY A 33 14.59 -7.56 11.11
CA GLY A 33 15.57 -7.93 12.14
C GLY A 33 16.94 -7.27 12.05
N VAL A 34 17.06 -6.15 11.31
CA VAL A 34 18.29 -5.37 11.19
C VAL A 34 18.01 -3.88 11.38
N ASP A 35 18.97 -3.17 11.99
CA ASP A 35 18.86 -1.73 12.27
C ASP A 35 19.02 -0.88 11.01
N VAL A 36 19.71 -1.41 10.01
CA VAL A 36 19.98 -0.73 8.74
C VAL A 36 19.23 -1.42 7.62
N MET A 37 18.47 -0.66 6.85
CA MET A 37 17.80 -1.17 5.66
C MET A 37 18.82 -1.82 4.73
N ASP A 38 18.48 -3.00 4.19
CA ASP A 38 19.35 -3.86 3.39
C ASP A 38 20.56 -4.50 4.14
N GLY A 39 20.61 -4.41 5.47
CA GLY A 39 21.52 -5.21 6.27
C GLY A 39 21.25 -6.71 6.16
N ALA A 40 22.26 -7.54 6.29
CA ALA A 40 22.12 -8.99 6.39
C ALA A 40 22.23 -9.43 7.84
N GLN A 41 21.54 -10.54 8.20
CA GLN A 41 21.68 -11.23 9.48
C GLN A 41 22.68 -12.38 9.36
N GLY A 42 23.30 -12.75 10.47
CA GLY A 42 24.19 -13.91 10.55
C GLY A 42 25.66 -13.55 10.34
N THR A 43 26.49 -14.59 10.27
CA THR A 43 27.93 -14.50 10.07
C THR A 43 28.31 -15.28 8.81
N TYR A 44 29.18 -14.70 8.00
CA TYR A 44 29.68 -15.37 6.80
C TYR A 44 30.25 -16.79 7.15
N PRO A 45 29.92 -17.85 6.38
CA PRO A 45 29.13 -17.86 5.13
C PRO A 45 27.62 -17.94 5.32
N ASN A 46 27.09 -18.03 6.54
CA ASN A 46 25.68 -18.26 6.86
C ASN A 46 24.92 -16.92 7.00
N LEU A 47 24.82 -16.20 5.92
CA LEU A 47 24.07 -14.93 5.87
C LEU A 47 22.64 -15.16 5.42
N SER A 48 21.71 -14.40 6.01
CA SER A 48 20.30 -14.37 5.62
C SER A 48 19.78 -12.94 5.52
N ARG A 49 18.73 -12.75 4.73
CA ARG A 49 18.00 -11.48 4.62
C ARG A 49 16.54 -11.75 4.30
N THR A 50 15.67 -11.21 5.14
CA THR A 50 14.21 -11.30 4.94
C THR A 50 13.65 -9.94 4.60
N TYR A 51 12.85 -9.87 3.53
CA TYR A 51 12.19 -8.66 3.10
C TYR A 51 10.71 -8.66 3.48
N LEU A 52 10.24 -7.54 4.01
CA LEU A 52 8.87 -7.34 4.43
C LEU A 52 8.21 -6.21 3.64
N PRO A 53 7.45 -6.52 2.60
CA PRO A 53 6.64 -5.53 1.89
C PRO A 53 5.47 -5.07 2.75
N ILE A 54 5.43 -3.78 3.09
CA ILE A 54 4.39 -3.18 3.92
C ILE A 54 3.62 -2.11 3.15
N GLN A 55 2.29 -2.22 3.19
CA GLN A 55 1.32 -1.23 2.72
C GLN A 55 0.15 -1.17 3.72
N CYS A 56 -0.89 -0.38 3.40
CA CYS A 56 -2.13 -0.42 4.18
C CYS A 56 -2.71 -1.84 4.20
N GLN A 57 -3.05 -2.34 5.38
CA GLN A 57 -3.58 -3.69 5.58
C GLN A 57 -5.11 -3.76 5.40
N HIS A 58 -5.78 -2.64 5.12
CA HIS A 58 -7.24 -2.56 5.00
C HIS A 58 -7.96 -3.27 6.13
N CYS A 59 -7.50 -3.03 7.36
CA CYS A 59 -7.91 -3.73 8.58
C CYS A 59 -9.41 -3.91 8.68
N GLU A 60 -9.85 -5.03 9.23
CA GLU A 60 -11.27 -5.27 9.51
C GLU A 60 -11.82 -4.25 10.52
N ASN A 61 -11.04 -3.95 11.57
CA ASN A 61 -11.37 -2.96 12.59
C ASN A 61 -10.35 -1.81 12.59
N PRO A 62 -10.43 -0.84 11.64
CA PRO A 62 -9.38 0.12 11.39
C PRO A 62 -9.32 1.23 12.45
N ALA A 63 -8.26 1.26 13.26
CA ALA A 63 -8.02 2.31 14.25
C ALA A 63 -8.03 3.71 13.61
N CYS A 64 -7.49 3.83 12.40
CA CYS A 64 -7.44 5.09 11.66
C CYS A 64 -8.82 5.64 11.25
N MET A 65 -9.85 4.80 11.16
CA MET A 65 -11.22 5.24 10.95
C MET A 65 -11.82 5.79 12.25
N LYS A 66 -11.56 5.13 13.36
CA LYS A 66 -12.09 5.53 14.68
C LYS A 66 -11.61 6.91 15.15
N VAL A 67 -10.39 7.28 14.79
CA VAL A 67 -9.80 8.57 15.19
C VAL A 67 -10.04 9.68 14.16
N CYS A 68 -10.75 9.44 13.08
CA CYS A 68 -10.99 10.45 12.06
C CYS A 68 -12.14 11.39 12.46
N PRO A 69 -11.88 12.67 12.82
CA PRO A 69 -12.92 13.54 13.36
C PRO A 69 -13.98 13.94 12.33
N THR A 70 -13.64 13.90 11.04
CA THR A 70 -14.55 14.28 9.95
C THR A 70 -15.21 13.09 9.25
N GLY A 71 -14.89 11.85 9.70
CA GLY A 71 -15.34 10.65 8.98
C GLY A 71 -14.78 10.53 7.56
N ALA A 72 -13.69 11.25 7.24
CA ALA A 72 -13.05 11.16 5.92
C ALA A 72 -12.48 9.76 5.64
N THR A 73 -12.00 9.07 6.67
CA THR A 73 -11.60 7.65 6.55
C THR A 73 -12.82 6.77 6.80
N TYR A 74 -13.12 5.91 5.86
CA TYR A 74 -14.28 5.02 5.91
C TYR A 74 -13.96 3.64 5.33
N LYS A 75 -14.83 2.67 5.53
CA LYS A 75 -14.76 1.35 4.89
C LYS A 75 -15.83 1.29 3.82
N ASP A 76 -15.44 0.86 2.62
CA ASP A 76 -16.40 0.70 1.52
C ASP A 76 -17.12 -0.67 1.59
N ASP A 77 -18.03 -0.91 0.66
CA ASP A 77 -18.84 -2.12 0.53
C ASP A 77 -18.01 -3.39 0.21
N LYS A 78 -16.79 -3.21 -0.32
CA LYS A 78 -15.84 -4.28 -0.60
C LYS A 78 -14.83 -4.48 0.54
N GLY A 79 -15.06 -3.88 1.72
CA GLY A 79 -14.19 -4.02 2.88
C GLY A 79 -12.90 -3.21 2.82
N ARG A 80 -12.68 -2.38 1.79
CA ARG A 80 -11.49 -1.54 1.68
C ARG A 80 -11.61 -0.33 2.58
N VAL A 81 -10.53 0.01 3.27
CA VAL A 81 -10.44 1.28 3.99
C VAL A 81 -10.06 2.37 3.02
N GLU A 82 -10.90 3.38 2.87
CA GLU A 82 -10.74 4.47 1.90
C GLU A 82 -10.67 5.84 2.58
N ILE A 83 -10.33 6.88 1.82
CA ILE A 83 -10.28 8.27 2.28
C ILE A 83 -11.06 9.13 1.30
N ASN A 84 -12.06 9.83 1.81
CA ASN A 84 -12.70 10.91 1.09
C ASN A 84 -11.82 12.17 1.24
N TYR A 85 -11.14 12.57 0.17
CA TYR A 85 -10.20 13.69 0.19
C TYR A 85 -10.86 15.05 0.37
N ASP A 86 -12.14 15.19 0.05
CA ASP A 86 -12.89 16.44 0.23
C ASP A 86 -13.31 16.66 1.69
N LYS A 87 -13.45 15.56 2.45
CA LYS A 87 -13.72 15.61 3.89
C LYS A 87 -12.43 15.64 4.73
N CYS A 88 -11.28 15.33 4.15
CA CYS A 88 -10.02 15.25 4.88
C CYS A 88 -9.51 16.66 5.22
N ILE A 89 -9.38 16.97 6.51
CA ILE A 89 -8.84 18.24 7.00
C ILE A 89 -7.34 18.19 7.30
N GLY A 90 -6.66 17.09 6.99
CA GLY A 90 -5.22 16.98 7.18
C GLY A 90 -4.74 16.91 8.63
N CYS A 91 -5.58 16.57 9.59
CA CYS A 91 -5.22 16.54 11.03
C CYS A 91 -4.20 15.46 11.41
N ARG A 92 -3.92 14.48 10.53
CA ARG A 92 -2.93 13.39 10.67
C ARG A 92 -3.14 12.42 11.83
N MET A 93 -4.24 12.51 12.59
CA MET A 93 -4.57 11.56 13.66
C MET A 93 -4.56 10.11 13.17
N CYS A 94 -5.02 9.88 11.94
CA CYS A 94 -5.01 8.56 11.31
C CYS A 94 -3.60 8.01 11.00
N MET A 95 -2.59 8.87 10.89
CA MET A 95 -1.18 8.45 10.74
C MET A 95 -0.64 7.97 12.09
N ALA A 96 -0.89 8.73 13.17
CA ALA A 96 -0.49 8.36 14.53
C ALA A 96 -1.16 7.06 15.00
N ALA A 97 -2.42 6.84 14.61
CA ALA A 97 -3.18 5.65 14.99
C ALA A 97 -2.86 4.39 14.18
N CYS A 98 -2.09 4.50 13.08
CA CYS A 98 -1.79 3.36 12.22
C CYS A 98 -0.60 2.56 12.74
N PRO A 99 -0.78 1.31 13.24
CA PRO A 99 0.34 0.52 13.77
C PRO A 99 1.35 0.09 12.71
N TYR A 100 0.95 0.12 11.43
CA TYR A 100 1.80 -0.25 10.29
C TYR A 100 2.54 0.93 9.69
N ASN A 101 2.32 2.15 10.21
CA ASN A 101 2.83 3.39 9.63
C ASN A 101 2.57 3.47 8.12
N ALA A 102 1.40 3.00 7.66
CA ALA A 102 1.06 2.83 6.25
C ALA A 102 0.37 4.06 5.63
N ARG A 103 0.30 5.17 6.36
CA ARG A 103 -0.26 6.43 5.88
C ARG A 103 0.83 7.45 5.65
N VAL A 104 0.71 8.19 4.57
CA VAL A 104 1.57 9.30 4.19
C VAL A 104 0.75 10.59 4.13
N PHE A 105 1.41 11.73 4.11
CA PHE A 105 0.75 13.04 4.07
C PHE A 105 1.37 13.92 2.99
N ASN A 106 0.53 14.55 2.20
CA ASN A 106 0.95 15.47 1.14
C ASN A 106 1.21 16.87 1.72
N TRP A 107 2.45 17.12 2.09
CA TRP A 107 2.89 18.40 2.65
C TRP A 107 2.92 19.52 1.62
N ASP A 108 3.33 19.18 0.40
CA ASP A 108 3.50 20.10 -0.71
C ASP A 108 2.50 19.82 -1.83
N GLU A 109 2.36 20.77 -2.75
CA GLU A 109 1.59 20.55 -3.96
C GLU A 109 2.25 19.44 -4.79
N PRO A 110 1.51 18.35 -5.12
CA PRO A 110 2.06 17.30 -5.94
C PRO A 110 2.51 17.82 -7.31
N ARG A 111 3.76 17.49 -7.68
CA ARG A 111 4.26 17.84 -9.01
C ARG A 111 3.40 17.18 -10.07
N ARG A 112 3.03 17.96 -11.07
CA ARG A 112 2.25 17.54 -12.24
C ARG A 112 2.96 17.97 -13.51
N GLU A 113 2.90 17.12 -14.52
CA GLU A 113 3.25 17.54 -15.87
C GLU A 113 1.95 17.96 -16.58
N PRO A 114 1.96 19.09 -17.30
CA PRO A 114 0.72 19.60 -17.91
C PRO A 114 0.19 18.71 -19.03
N ASP A 115 1.07 17.99 -19.73
CA ASP A 115 0.74 17.33 -20.99
C ASP A 115 0.48 15.83 -20.86
N PHE A 116 0.74 15.21 -19.71
CA PHE A 116 0.47 13.78 -19.52
C PHE A 116 0.24 13.37 -18.06
N ASN A 117 -0.45 12.25 -17.89
CA ASN A 117 -0.68 11.63 -16.60
C ASN A 117 0.30 10.48 -16.41
N TYR A 118 1.06 10.48 -15.30
CA TYR A 118 2.04 9.44 -15.01
C TYR A 118 1.42 8.06 -14.77
N GLY A 119 0.23 8.04 -14.20
CA GLY A 119 -0.42 6.84 -13.73
C GLY A 119 -1.58 6.38 -14.60
N ASP A 120 -2.38 5.51 -14.03
CA ASP A 120 -3.64 5.10 -14.62
C ASP A 120 -4.57 6.31 -14.74
N ALA A 121 -5.13 6.55 -15.92
CA ALA A 121 -6.00 7.70 -16.18
C ALA A 121 -7.26 7.74 -15.28
N ARG A 122 -7.66 6.59 -14.75
CA ARG A 122 -8.78 6.46 -13.81
C ARG A 122 -8.44 6.94 -12.39
N VAL A 123 -7.15 7.04 -12.07
CA VAL A 123 -6.70 7.43 -10.73
C VAL A 123 -6.71 8.94 -10.60
N PRO A 124 -7.40 9.50 -9.59
CA PRO A 124 -7.49 10.94 -9.41
C PRO A 124 -6.13 11.55 -9.09
N VAL A 125 -5.98 12.80 -9.47
CA VAL A 125 -4.80 13.59 -9.12
C VAL A 125 -4.73 13.79 -7.61
N ARG A 126 -3.53 13.66 -7.06
CA ARG A 126 -3.29 13.84 -5.62
C ARG A 126 -3.46 15.31 -5.21
N LYS A 127 -3.87 15.53 -3.97
CA LYS A 127 -4.14 16.85 -3.39
C LYS A 127 -3.15 17.15 -2.28
N LYS A 128 -2.75 18.41 -2.13
CA LYS A 128 -2.02 18.90 -0.96
C LYS A 128 -2.90 18.86 0.30
N GLY A 129 -2.28 18.67 1.46
CA GLY A 129 -2.94 18.80 2.76
C GLY A 129 -3.81 17.62 3.17
N VAL A 130 -3.72 16.47 2.47
CA VAL A 130 -4.49 15.27 2.79
C VAL A 130 -3.60 14.10 3.14
N ALA A 131 -4.11 13.20 3.98
CA ALA A 131 -3.47 11.91 4.23
C ALA A 131 -3.80 10.93 3.11
N GLU A 132 -2.84 10.10 2.75
CA GLU A 132 -2.99 9.08 1.71
C GLU A 132 -2.48 7.71 2.17
N LYS A 133 -2.84 6.68 1.44
CA LYS A 133 -2.42 5.30 1.67
C LYS A 133 -2.73 4.42 0.47
N CYS A 134 -2.30 3.17 0.48
CA CYS A 134 -2.73 2.16 -0.49
C CYS A 134 -4.27 2.06 -0.55
N THR A 135 -4.83 2.07 -1.75
CA THR A 135 -6.28 1.94 -2.07
C THR A 135 -6.63 0.55 -2.57
N LEU A 136 -5.72 -0.45 -2.49
CA LEU A 136 -5.80 -1.73 -3.20
C LEU A 136 -5.97 -1.56 -4.73
N CYS A 137 -5.45 -0.46 -5.28
CA CYS A 137 -5.66 -0.08 -6.69
C CYS A 137 -7.16 -0.12 -7.06
N LYS A 138 -7.99 0.60 -6.32
CA LYS A 138 -9.45 0.58 -6.39
C LYS A 138 -9.97 0.60 -7.84
N GLU A 139 -9.46 1.51 -8.65
CA GLU A 139 -9.87 1.69 -10.03
C GLU A 139 -9.60 0.45 -10.89
N ARG A 140 -8.52 -0.27 -10.60
CA ARG A 140 -8.16 -1.52 -11.27
C ARG A 140 -8.98 -2.69 -10.75
N THR A 141 -9.07 -2.85 -9.44
CA THR A 141 -9.79 -3.97 -8.83
C THR A 141 -11.29 -3.90 -9.08
N ASP A 142 -11.85 -2.70 -9.20
CA ASP A 142 -13.25 -2.50 -9.60
C ASP A 142 -13.49 -2.86 -11.08
N ALA A 143 -12.46 -2.79 -11.92
CA ALA A 143 -12.48 -3.26 -13.30
C ALA A 143 -12.11 -4.75 -13.46
N GLY A 144 -11.98 -5.51 -12.35
CA GLY A 144 -11.59 -6.93 -12.38
C GLY A 144 -10.11 -7.17 -12.66
N GLU A 145 -9.27 -6.13 -12.58
CA GLU A 145 -7.84 -6.24 -12.81
C GLU A 145 -7.09 -6.46 -11.48
N LEU A 146 -5.94 -7.13 -11.55
CA LEU A 146 -5.07 -7.27 -10.37
C LEU A 146 -4.48 -5.92 -9.94
N PRO A 147 -4.28 -5.71 -8.61
CA PRO A 147 -3.49 -4.60 -8.11
C PRO A 147 -2.12 -4.55 -8.77
N MET A 148 -1.61 -3.35 -9.07
CA MET A 148 -0.37 -3.20 -9.81
C MET A 148 0.82 -3.88 -9.12
N CYS A 149 0.93 -3.80 -7.79
CA CYS A 149 2.01 -4.44 -7.03
C CYS A 149 1.99 -5.99 -7.10
N VAL A 150 0.84 -6.60 -7.35
CA VAL A 150 0.71 -8.04 -7.58
C VAL A 150 1.11 -8.37 -9.02
N ARG A 151 0.55 -7.62 -9.98
CA ARG A 151 0.78 -7.82 -11.42
C ARG A 151 2.26 -7.77 -11.81
N VAL A 152 3.02 -6.83 -11.23
CA VAL A 152 4.43 -6.60 -11.60
C VAL A 152 5.44 -7.39 -10.77
N CYS A 153 5.00 -8.20 -9.79
CA CYS A 153 5.92 -8.91 -8.92
C CYS A 153 6.66 -10.04 -9.68
N PRO A 154 7.96 -9.92 -9.97
CA PRO A 154 8.69 -10.91 -10.75
C PRO A 154 8.80 -12.26 -10.04
N ALA A 155 8.89 -12.22 -8.70
CA ALA A 155 8.99 -13.41 -7.87
C ALA A 155 7.62 -14.01 -7.48
N ARG A 156 6.49 -13.42 -7.93
CA ARG A 156 5.13 -13.83 -7.53
C ARG A 156 4.99 -14.00 -6.01
N ALA A 157 5.61 -13.09 -5.25
CA ALA A 157 5.60 -13.09 -3.79
C ALA A 157 4.32 -12.47 -3.18
N ARG A 158 3.43 -11.96 -4.04
CA ARG A 158 2.19 -11.31 -3.64
C ARG A 158 1.01 -11.98 -4.30
N THR A 159 -0.02 -12.25 -3.52
CA THR A 159 -1.30 -12.77 -3.98
C THR A 159 -2.41 -11.77 -3.62
N PHE A 160 -3.44 -11.73 -4.43
CA PHE A 160 -4.64 -10.91 -4.22
C PHE A 160 -5.87 -11.75 -4.56
N GLY A 161 -6.90 -11.62 -3.76
CA GLY A 161 -8.17 -12.31 -3.96
C GLY A 161 -9.13 -12.05 -2.82
N ASP A 162 -10.29 -12.66 -2.89
CA ASP A 162 -11.30 -12.63 -1.86
C ASP A 162 -11.01 -13.71 -0.80
N LEU A 163 -10.91 -13.30 0.46
CA LEU A 163 -10.70 -14.21 1.58
C LEU A 163 -12.00 -14.92 2.01
N ASP A 164 -13.17 -14.37 1.67
CA ASP A 164 -14.46 -14.95 1.94
C ASP A 164 -14.84 -16.04 0.92
N ASP A 165 -14.16 -16.05 -0.24
CA ASP A 165 -14.26 -17.13 -1.22
C ASP A 165 -13.32 -18.29 -0.85
N PRO A 166 -13.84 -19.44 -0.39
CA PRO A 166 -13.02 -20.59 0.01
C PRO A 166 -12.22 -21.21 -1.13
N GLU A 167 -12.64 -21.02 -2.38
CA GLU A 167 -11.98 -21.56 -3.57
C GLU A 167 -10.91 -20.62 -4.13
N SER A 168 -10.82 -19.39 -3.61
CA SER A 168 -9.81 -18.44 -4.05
C SER A 168 -8.38 -18.91 -3.76
N GLU A 169 -7.43 -18.52 -4.62
CA GLU A 169 -6.00 -18.85 -4.42
C GLU A 169 -5.49 -18.35 -3.07
N ILE A 170 -5.90 -17.13 -2.66
CA ILE A 170 -5.44 -16.55 -1.39
C ILE A 170 -5.98 -17.34 -0.19
N SER A 171 -7.23 -17.80 -0.22
CA SER A 171 -7.83 -18.61 0.85
C SER A 171 -7.14 -19.98 0.97
N ARG A 172 -6.76 -20.59 -0.15
CA ARG A 172 -5.93 -21.81 -0.13
C ARG A 172 -4.57 -21.56 0.51
N ILE A 173 -3.86 -20.52 0.10
CA ILE A 173 -2.53 -20.17 0.64
C ILE A 173 -2.59 -19.91 2.14
N VAL A 174 -3.64 -19.25 2.64
CA VAL A 174 -3.80 -18.97 4.07
C VAL A 174 -4.09 -20.25 4.87
N ARG A 175 -4.81 -21.23 4.29
CA ARG A 175 -5.06 -22.52 4.95
C ARG A 175 -3.83 -23.44 4.99
N GLU A 176 -2.95 -23.33 4.00
CA GLU A 176 -1.76 -24.19 3.87
C GLU A 176 -0.56 -23.71 4.71
N LYS A 177 -0.63 -22.49 5.28
CA LYS A 177 0.43 -21.87 6.09
C LYS A 177 0.06 -21.72 7.55
#